data_7294785ba55ac856055851217debf9c9
#
_entry.id   7294785ba55ac856055851217debf9c9
#
_cell.length_a   1.000
_cell.length_b   1.000
_cell.length_c   1.000
_cell.angle_alpha   90.00
_cell.angle_beta   90.00
_cell.angle_gamma   90.00
#
_symmetry.space_group_name_H-M   'P 1'
#
loop_
_entity.id
_entity.type
_entity.pdbx_description
1 polymer ?
#
loop_
_entity_poly.entity_id
_entity_poly.type
_entity_poly.pdbx_seq_one_letter_code
_entity_poly.pdbx_strand_id
1 'polypeptide(L)'
;YLILWEGGFIMDQRYQKLMDCYACFQKKISFVPQVALVLGSGLGDYANDIKVVAELDYKEIEGFPTSTVQGHEGKYIFGYVGTVPVVCMKGRVHYYEGYDISDVVLPIRLMKLMGAKVLFLTNASGGINTEFRAGDLMLIQDQISDFVPSPLIGANMEELGTRFPDMSEIYDKKLQQIIKKTAAVNDIPLEQGVYIQLTGPNFESPAEVRMCRILGADAVGMSTACEAVAANHMRMHICGISCIANMACGITPNPLTHKEVQEAADRVAPRFKKLVTKSIINIAKEIPLDE
;
A
#
# COMPACT_ATOMS: atom_id res chain seq x y z
N TYR A 1 21.78 -17.09 -7.68
CA TYR A 1 23.04 -17.70 -8.14
C TYR A 1 23.70 -16.71 -9.06
N LEU A 2 24.85 -16.13 -8.64
CA LEU A 2 25.73 -15.36 -9.49
C LEU A 2 26.48 -16.32 -10.39
N ILE A 3 26.22 -16.28 -11.70
CA ILE A 3 27.09 -16.89 -12.70
C ILE A 3 28.03 -15.77 -13.16
N LEU A 4 29.29 -15.83 -12.73
CA LEU A 4 30.35 -14.99 -13.26
C LEU A 4 30.68 -15.47 -14.67
N TRP A 5 30.36 -14.66 -15.66
CA TRP A 5 30.93 -14.78 -17.02
C TRP A 5 31.69 -13.50 -17.38
N GLU A 6 32.76 -13.66 -18.10
CA GLU A 6 33.78 -12.66 -18.38
C GLU A 6 33.20 -11.26 -18.73
N GLY A 7 33.48 -10.27 -17.90
CA GLY A 7 33.51 -8.85 -18.28
C GLY A 7 32.20 -8.06 -18.31
N GLY A 8 31.06 -8.61 -17.92
CA GLY A 8 29.77 -7.86 -17.86
C GLY A 8 29.08 -7.99 -16.52
N PHE A 9 28.69 -6.88 -15.91
CA PHE A 9 27.74 -6.89 -14.80
C PHE A 9 26.43 -7.51 -15.31
N ILE A 10 26.08 -8.72 -14.83
CA ILE A 10 24.74 -9.28 -15.09
C ILE A 10 23.78 -8.49 -14.22
N MET A 11 22.97 -7.64 -14.86
CA MET A 11 21.89 -6.91 -14.20
C MET A 11 20.95 -7.89 -13.51
N ASP A 12 20.51 -7.59 -12.28
CA ASP A 12 19.53 -8.40 -11.58
C ASP A 12 18.23 -8.48 -12.41
N GLN A 13 17.74 -9.69 -12.66
CA GLN A 13 16.56 -9.91 -13.51
C GLN A 13 15.32 -9.15 -12.98
N ARG A 14 15.20 -8.96 -11.66
CA ARG A 14 14.10 -8.19 -11.04
C ARG A 14 14.24 -6.70 -11.38
N TYR A 15 15.48 -6.17 -11.37
CA TYR A 15 15.73 -4.80 -11.77
C TYR A 15 15.50 -4.59 -13.27
N GLN A 16 15.95 -5.54 -14.11
CA GLN A 16 15.71 -5.48 -15.55
C GLN A 16 14.18 -5.47 -15.83
N LYS A 17 13.41 -6.38 -15.20
CA LYS A 17 11.95 -6.40 -15.33
C LYS A 17 11.31 -5.07 -14.93
N LEU A 18 11.77 -4.45 -13.85
CA LEU A 18 11.28 -3.13 -13.41
C LEU A 18 11.56 -2.06 -14.47
N MET A 19 12.79 -2.06 -15.04
CA MET A 19 13.17 -1.09 -16.07
C MET A 19 12.42 -1.28 -17.38
N ASP A 20 12.11 -2.52 -17.76
CA ASP A 20 11.29 -2.83 -18.95
C ASP A 20 9.85 -2.33 -18.75
N CYS A 21 9.26 -2.55 -17.57
CA CYS A 21 7.96 -1.98 -17.20
C CYS A 21 7.98 -0.44 -17.22
N TYR A 22 9.04 0.17 -16.71
CA TYR A 22 9.19 1.63 -16.71
C TYR A 22 9.33 2.19 -18.13
N ALA A 23 10.10 1.54 -18.98
CA ALA A 23 10.23 1.93 -20.40
C ALA A 23 8.88 1.80 -21.15
N CYS A 24 8.08 0.78 -20.83
CA CYS A 24 6.73 0.63 -21.36
C CYS A 24 5.82 1.78 -20.92
N PHE A 25 5.85 2.13 -19.61
CA PHE A 25 5.13 3.27 -19.07
C PHE A 25 5.49 4.57 -19.78
N GLN A 26 6.79 4.89 -19.91
CA GLN A 26 7.27 6.14 -20.50
C GLN A 26 6.81 6.35 -21.96
N LYS A 27 6.59 5.27 -22.71
CA LYS A 27 6.06 5.33 -24.09
C LYS A 27 4.59 5.71 -24.15
N LYS A 28 3.84 5.44 -23.08
CA LYS A 28 2.38 5.57 -23.04
C LYS A 28 1.90 6.80 -22.29
N ILE A 29 2.60 7.16 -21.21
CA ILE A 29 2.16 8.17 -20.25
C ILE A 29 3.25 9.20 -20.03
N SER A 30 2.91 10.47 -20.23
CA SER A 30 3.74 11.62 -19.87
C SER A 30 3.13 12.35 -18.68
N PHE A 31 3.36 11.82 -17.48
CA PHE A 31 2.81 12.37 -16.22
C PHE A 31 3.77 12.07 -15.08
N VAL A 32 4.07 13.08 -14.27
CA VAL A 32 4.95 12.95 -13.10
C VAL A 32 4.11 13.13 -11.83
N PRO A 33 3.82 12.05 -11.08
CA PRO A 33 3.07 12.14 -9.83
C PRO A 33 3.96 12.61 -8.67
N GLN A 34 3.38 13.33 -7.72
CA GLN A 34 3.97 13.63 -6.42
C GLN A 34 3.63 12.54 -5.39
N VAL A 35 2.39 12.06 -5.43
CA VAL A 35 1.87 11.06 -4.48
C VAL A 35 1.44 9.80 -5.23
N ALA A 36 1.93 8.66 -4.77
CA ALA A 36 1.43 7.34 -5.11
C ALA A 36 0.37 6.93 -4.09
N LEU A 37 -0.84 6.64 -4.54
CA LEU A 37 -1.96 6.18 -3.72
C LEU A 37 -2.28 4.73 -4.04
N VAL A 38 -2.35 3.86 -3.03
CA VAL A 38 -2.77 2.47 -3.19
C VAL A 38 -4.14 2.27 -2.55
N LEU A 39 -5.13 1.87 -3.36
CA LEU A 39 -6.48 1.60 -2.88
C LEU A 39 -6.64 0.12 -2.53
N GLY A 40 -7.04 -0.14 -1.29
CA GLY A 40 -7.35 -1.48 -0.78
C GLY A 40 -8.73 -1.97 -1.19
N SER A 41 -9.04 -3.22 -0.79
CA SER A 41 -10.33 -3.86 -1.04
C SER A 41 -11.50 -3.03 -0.50
N GLY A 42 -12.53 -2.83 -1.32
CA GLY A 42 -13.70 -2.01 -0.99
C GLY A 42 -13.47 -0.49 -1.05
N LEU A 43 -12.22 -0.02 -1.23
CA LEU A 43 -11.89 1.40 -1.24
C LEU A 43 -11.71 1.97 -2.67
N GLY A 44 -11.89 1.14 -3.70
CA GLY A 44 -11.68 1.48 -5.11
C GLY A 44 -12.49 2.67 -5.62
N ASP A 45 -13.65 2.94 -5.03
CA ASP A 45 -14.52 4.08 -5.38
C ASP A 45 -13.90 5.45 -5.10
N TYR A 46 -12.83 5.52 -4.31
CA TYR A 46 -12.06 6.75 -4.16
C TYR A 46 -11.51 7.26 -5.49
N ALA A 47 -11.18 6.35 -6.41
CA ALA A 47 -10.66 6.72 -7.73
C ALA A 47 -11.59 7.65 -8.52
N ASN A 48 -12.90 7.62 -8.25
CA ASN A 48 -13.88 8.50 -8.88
C ASN A 48 -13.75 9.97 -8.43
N ASP A 49 -13.04 10.23 -7.32
CA ASP A 49 -12.78 11.58 -6.80
C ASP A 49 -11.50 12.20 -7.40
N ILE A 50 -10.73 11.44 -8.18
CA ILE A 50 -9.54 11.90 -8.88
C ILE A 50 -9.96 12.57 -10.19
N LYS A 51 -9.45 13.77 -10.46
CA LYS A 51 -9.57 14.40 -11.78
C LYS A 51 -8.62 13.68 -12.75
N VAL A 52 -9.13 12.65 -13.42
CA VAL A 52 -8.37 11.75 -14.28
C VAL A 52 -7.80 12.48 -15.50
N VAL A 53 -6.53 12.23 -15.79
CA VAL A 53 -5.81 12.70 -16.99
C VAL A 53 -5.52 11.52 -17.92
N ALA A 54 -5.11 10.37 -17.36
CA ALA A 54 -4.82 9.16 -18.11
C ALA A 54 -5.05 7.92 -17.24
N GLU A 55 -5.22 6.79 -17.89
CA GLU A 55 -5.26 5.46 -17.27
C GLU A 55 -4.30 4.53 -17.99
N LEU A 56 -3.78 3.53 -17.28
CA LEU A 56 -2.92 2.49 -17.83
C LEU A 56 -3.28 1.15 -17.19
N ASP A 57 -3.86 0.24 -17.97
CA ASP A 57 -4.18 -1.11 -17.51
C ASP A 57 -2.87 -1.91 -17.27
N TYR A 58 -2.82 -2.71 -16.21
CA TYR A 58 -1.65 -3.55 -15.91
C TYR A 58 -1.33 -4.52 -17.05
N LYS A 59 -2.34 -5.01 -17.75
CA LYS A 59 -2.18 -5.90 -18.93
C LYS A 59 -1.48 -5.25 -20.10
N GLU A 60 -1.46 -3.92 -20.14
CA GLU A 60 -0.75 -3.17 -21.17
C GLU A 60 0.74 -2.99 -20.89
N ILE A 61 1.20 -3.38 -19.69
CA ILE A 61 2.60 -3.35 -19.29
C ILE A 61 3.14 -4.78 -19.38
N GLU A 62 4.03 -5.06 -20.31
CA GLU A 62 4.56 -6.39 -20.52
C GLU A 62 5.26 -6.93 -19.27
N GLY A 63 4.93 -8.17 -18.88
CA GLY A 63 5.49 -8.82 -17.69
C GLY A 63 4.99 -8.30 -16.34
N PHE A 64 4.04 -7.36 -16.33
CA PHE A 64 3.50 -6.80 -15.10
C PHE A 64 2.47 -7.74 -14.44
N PRO A 65 2.45 -7.85 -13.10
CA PRO A 65 1.50 -8.70 -12.41
C PRO A 65 0.07 -8.14 -12.52
N THR A 66 -0.90 -9.03 -12.65
CA THR A 66 -2.33 -8.65 -12.70
C THR A 66 -3.08 -9.27 -11.53
N SER A 67 -3.95 -8.50 -10.88
CA SER A 67 -4.75 -9.04 -9.79
C SER A 67 -5.84 -9.98 -10.30
N THR A 68 -6.06 -11.06 -9.55
CA THR A 68 -7.13 -12.04 -9.77
C THR A 68 -8.29 -11.86 -8.78
N VAL A 69 -8.15 -10.91 -7.85
CA VAL A 69 -9.11 -10.65 -6.78
C VAL A 69 -10.29 -9.85 -7.29
N GLN A 70 -11.50 -10.29 -6.98
CA GLN A 70 -12.72 -9.57 -7.34
C GLN A 70 -12.74 -8.16 -6.72
N GLY A 71 -13.09 -7.15 -7.54
CA GLY A 71 -13.09 -5.73 -7.13
C GLY A 71 -11.74 -5.01 -7.31
N HIS A 72 -10.70 -5.73 -7.76
CA HIS A 72 -9.43 -5.14 -8.14
C HIS A 72 -9.36 -4.99 -9.67
N GLU A 73 -9.54 -3.75 -10.18
CA GLU A 73 -9.58 -3.50 -11.62
C GLU A 73 -8.21 -3.70 -12.30
N GLY A 74 -7.12 -3.56 -11.57
CA GLY A 74 -5.77 -3.81 -12.09
C GLY A 74 -5.30 -2.73 -13.06
N LYS A 75 -5.37 -1.46 -12.64
CA LYS A 75 -4.89 -0.32 -13.45
C LYS A 75 -4.30 0.81 -12.61
N TYR A 76 -3.45 1.59 -13.24
CA TYR A 76 -3.04 2.89 -12.74
C TYR A 76 -3.96 3.99 -13.27
N ILE A 77 -4.32 4.93 -12.39
CA ILE A 77 -5.05 6.14 -12.73
C ILE A 77 -4.13 7.33 -12.44
N PHE A 78 -3.88 8.16 -13.44
CA PHE A 78 -3.09 9.37 -13.36
C PHE A 78 -4.01 10.57 -13.36
N GLY A 79 -3.82 11.50 -12.43
CA GLY A 79 -4.68 12.66 -12.34
C GLY A 79 -4.37 13.53 -11.15
N TYR A 80 -5.35 14.29 -10.70
CA TYR A 80 -5.17 15.28 -9.65
C TYR A 80 -6.17 15.08 -8.51
N VAL A 81 -5.67 15.15 -7.28
CA VAL A 81 -6.46 15.34 -6.06
C VAL A 81 -6.31 16.81 -5.64
N GLY A 82 -7.35 17.61 -5.87
CA GLY A 82 -7.18 19.07 -5.85
C GLY A 82 -6.20 19.54 -6.93
N THR A 83 -5.05 20.07 -6.51
CA THR A 83 -3.95 20.46 -7.41
C THR A 83 -2.76 19.49 -7.37
N VAL A 84 -2.82 18.45 -6.54
CA VAL A 84 -1.72 17.51 -6.33
C VAL A 84 -1.73 16.44 -7.42
N PRO A 85 -0.64 16.27 -8.19
CA PRO A 85 -0.55 15.21 -9.18
C PRO A 85 -0.36 13.85 -8.47
N VAL A 86 -1.23 12.90 -8.78
CA VAL A 86 -1.24 11.57 -8.16
C VAL A 86 -1.19 10.46 -9.19
N VAL A 87 -0.55 9.36 -8.85
CA VAL A 87 -0.78 8.06 -9.47
C VAL A 87 -1.52 7.18 -8.49
N CYS A 88 -2.67 6.66 -8.88
CA CYS A 88 -3.51 5.82 -8.05
C CYS A 88 -3.50 4.38 -8.59
N MET A 89 -3.13 3.45 -7.74
CA MET A 89 -3.20 2.02 -7.98
C MET A 89 -4.59 1.52 -7.62
N LYS A 90 -5.46 1.34 -8.63
CA LYS A 90 -6.82 0.82 -8.48
C LYS A 90 -6.82 -0.70 -8.61
N GLY A 91 -6.61 -1.36 -7.49
CA GLY A 91 -6.40 -2.79 -7.38
C GLY A 91 -4.93 -3.14 -7.19
N ARG A 92 -4.65 -3.86 -6.09
CA ARG A 92 -3.30 -4.35 -5.76
C ARG A 92 -3.17 -5.82 -6.05
N VAL A 93 -1.91 -6.27 -6.14
CA VAL A 93 -1.55 -7.68 -6.24
C VAL A 93 -1.19 -8.18 -4.84
N HIS A 94 -1.57 -9.41 -4.50
CA HIS A 94 -1.30 -9.98 -3.18
C HIS A 94 -0.39 -11.21 -3.30
N TYR A 95 0.36 -11.47 -2.22
CA TYR A 95 1.25 -12.62 -2.16
C TYR A 95 0.49 -13.96 -2.29
N TYR A 96 -0.73 -14.04 -1.71
CA TYR A 96 -1.56 -15.25 -1.81
C TYR A 96 -2.09 -15.55 -3.23
N GLU A 97 -1.94 -14.64 -4.18
CA GLU A 97 -2.28 -14.89 -5.59
C GLU A 97 -1.22 -15.75 -6.30
N GLY A 98 -0.14 -16.13 -5.59
CA GLY A 98 0.92 -17.03 -6.09
C GLY A 98 2.07 -16.32 -6.78
N TYR A 99 2.15 -15.00 -6.70
CA TYR A 99 3.27 -14.22 -7.21
C TYR A 99 4.47 -14.25 -6.27
N ASP A 100 5.67 -14.20 -6.83
CA ASP A 100 6.86 -13.89 -6.05
C ASP A 100 6.71 -12.53 -5.36
N ILE A 101 7.30 -12.39 -4.17
CA ILE A 101 7.20 -11.14 -3.40
C ILE A 101 7.78 -9.94 -4.17
N SER A 102 8.77 -10.16 -5.03
CA SER A 102 9.33 -9.12 -5.91
C SER A 102 8.31 -8.61 -6.93
N ASP A 103 7.40 -9.46 -7.40
CA ASP A 103 6.31 -9.08 -8.31
C ASP A 103 5.17 -8.39 -7.56
N VAL A 104 4.88 -8.82 -6.34
CA VAL A 104 3.89 -8.16 -5.48
C VAL A 104 4.23 -6.69 -5.25
N VAL A 105 5.52 -6.35 -5.07
CA VAL A 105 5.97 -4.97 -4.82
C VAL A 105 6.41 -4.23 -6.08
N LEU A 106 6.47 -4.89 -7.24
CA LEU A 106 6.84 -4.27 -8.52
C LEU A 106 6.00 -3.02 -8.83
N PRO A 107 4.66 -3.02 -8.61
CA PRO A 107 3.84 -1.83 -8.81
C PRO A 107 4.30 -0.61 -7.98
N ILE A 108 4.70 -0.83 -6.74
CA ILE A 108 5.18 0.24 -5.85
C ILE A 108 6.51 0.81 -6.36
N ARG A 109 7.44 -0.07 -6.74
CA ARG A 109 8.72 0.34 -7.31
C ARG A 109 8.54 1.15 -8.59
N LEU A 110 7.61 0.73 -9.45
CA LEU A 110 7.29 1.45 -10.67
C LEU A 110 6.73 2.85 -10.39
N MET A 111 5.84 3.02 -9.41
CA MET A 111 5.32 4.34 -9.02
C MET A 111 6.43 5.27 -8.51
N LYS A 112 7.46 4.74 -7.83
CA LYS A 112 8.64 5.53 -7.45
C LYS A 112 9.42 6.01 -8.68
N LEU A 113 9.65 5.15 -9.67
CA LEU A 113 10.33 5.52 -10.92
C LEU A 113 9.52 6.53 -11.74
N MET A 114 8.20 6.51 -11.67
CA MET A 114 7.32 7.53 -12.25
C MET A 114 7.52 8.93 -11.65
N GLY A 115 8.19 9.03 -10.48
CA GLY A 115 8.51 10.28 -9.81
C GLY A 115 7.84 10.48 -8.45
N ALA A 116 7.00 9.56 -7.99
CA ALA A 116 6.31 9.71 -6.71
C ALA A 116 7.29 9.79 -5.53
N LYS A 117 7.10 10.80 -4.68
CA LYS A 117 7.88 11.02 -3.46
C LYS A 117 7.21 10.41 -2.24
N VAL A 118 5.90 10.39 -2.22
CA VAL A 118 5.08 9.90 -1.11
C VAL A 118 4.33 8.65 -1.55
N LEU A 119 4.32 7.63 -0.70
CA LEU A 119 3.43 6.47 -0.82
C LEU A 119 2.34 6.56 0.24
N PHE A 120 1.11 6.73 -0.19
CA PHE A 120 -0.07 6.71 0.65
C PHE A 120 -0.77 5.34 0.52
N LEU A 121 -0.62 4.50 1.51
CA LEU A 121 -1.18 3.15 1.53
C LEU A 121 -2.58 3.16 2.14
N THR A 122 -3.50 2.42 1.54
CA THR A 122 -4.79 2.12 2.17
C THR A 122 -5.11 0.64 2.06
N ASN A 123 -5.80 0.11 3.06
CA ASN A 123 -6.27 -1.28 3.06
C ASN A 123 -7.57 -1.44 3.85
N ALA A 124 -8.21 -2.60 3.69
CA ALA A 124 -9.18 -3.13 4.62
C ALA A 124 -8.51 -4.18 5.49
N SER A 125 -8.82 -4.20 6.79
CA SER A 125 -8.20 -5.10 7.77
C SER A 125 -9.20 -5.62 8.80
N GLY A 126 -8.84 -6.70 9.48
CA GLY A 126 -9.53 -7.18 10.67
C GLY A 126 -8.97 -6.48 11.92
N GLY A 127 -9.84 -5.92 12.76
CA GLY A 127 -9.44 -5.31 14.03
C GLY A 127 -9.06 -6.40 15.04
N ILE A 128 -7.85 -6.32 15.59
CA ILE A 128 -7.34 -7.17 16.68
C ILE A 128 -7.53 -6.47 18.02
N ASN A 129 -7.33 -5.16 18.06
CA ASN A 129 -7.56 -4.34 19.24
C ASN A 129 -9.06 -4.32 19.58
N THR A 130 -9.42 -4.73 20.79
CA THR A 130 -10.81 -4.88 21.22
C THR A 130 -11.54 -3.56 21.48
N GLU A 131 -10.81 -2.45 21.50
CA GLU A 131 -11.38 -1.11 21.60
C GLU A 131 -11.86 -0.60 20.23
N PHE A 132 -11.36 -1.19 19.14
CA PHE A 132 -11.77 -0.86 17.78
C PHE A 132 -13.14 -1.44 17.44
N ARG A 133 -13.75 -0.89 16.42
CA ARG A 133 -15.03 -1.33 15.87
C ARG A 133 -14.99 -1.40 14.35
N ALA A 134 -15.76 -2.31 13.78
CA ALA A 134 -15.95 -2.35 12.33
C ALA A 134 -16.48 -1.01 11.82
N GLY A 135 -15.76 -0.40 10.89
CA GLY A 135 -16.02 0.94 10.37
C GLY A 135 -15.09 2.02 10.92
N ASP A 136 -14.17 1.70 11.82
CA ASP A 136 -13.14 2.65 12.25
C ASP A 136 -12.08 2.83 11.17
N LEU A 137 -11.50 4.03 11.15
CA LEU A 137 -10.29 4.33 10.38
C LEU A 137 -9.10 4.34 11.33
N MET A 138 -8.06 3.57 11.01
CA MET A 138 -6.83 3.48 11.79
C MET A 138 -5.65 4.07 11.01
N LEU A 139 -4.97 5.04 11.57
CA LEU A 139 -3.66 5.48 11.11
C LEU A 139 -2.64 4.39 11.43
N ILE A 140 -1.96 3.88 10.42
CA ILE A 140 -0.90 2.90 10.60
C ILE A 140 0.35 3.63 11.13
N GLN A 141 0.75 3.31 12.36
CA GLN A 141 1.92 3.90 12.99
C GLN A 141 3.19 3.08 12.76
N ASP A 142 3.03 1.76 12.68
CA ASP A 142 4.11 0.79 12.53
C ASP A 142 3.55 -0.52 11.97
N GLN A 143 4.41 -1.48 11.70
CA GLN A 143 4.02 -2.77 11.12
C GLN A 143 4.81 -3.96 11.64
N ILE A 144 4.21 -5.15 11.49
CA ILE A 144 4.86 -6.45 11.62
C ILE A 144 4.74 -7.16 10.27
N SER A 145 5.87 -7.51 9.62
CA SER A 145 5.88 -8.09 8.27
C SER A 145 6.59 -9.45 8.16
N ASP A 146 7.03 -10.04 9.28
CA ASP A 146 7.87 -11.24 9.29
C ASP A 146 7.13 -12.54 8.88
N PHE A 147 5.81 -12.49 8.68
CA PHE A 147 5.00 -13.62 8.22
C PHE A 147 4.88 -13.73 6.70
N VAL A 148 5.48 -12.81 5.96
CA VAL A 148 5.64 -12.88 4.50
C VAL A 148 7.11 -12.69 4.15
N PRO A 149 7.60 -13.22 3.01
CA PRO A 149 8.98 -12.99 2.61
C PRO A 149 9.28 -11.50 2.46
N SER A 150 10.45 -11.07 2.94
CA SER A 150 10.90 -9.69 2.69
C SER A 150 11.18 -9.50 1.19
N PRO A 151 10.69 -8.40 0.57
CA PRO A 151 10.98 -8.09 -0.83
C PRO A 151 12.45 -7.72 -1.09
N LEU A 152 13.28 -7.68 -0.05
CA LEU A 152 14.71 -7.37 -0.11
C LEU A 152 15.60 -8.62 -0.04
N ILE A 153 15.02 -9.83 0.05
CA ILE A 153 15.78 -11.09 0.03
C ILE A 153 16.44 -11.27 -1.35
N GLY A 154 17.68 -11.73 -1.33
CA GLY A 154 18.52 -11.94 -2.51
C GLY A 154 19.60 -10.87 -2.67
N ALA A 155 20.16 -10.73 -3.86
CA ALA A 155 21.12 -9.67 -4.17
C ALA A 155 20.49 -8.29 -4.02
N ASN A 156 21.25 -7.31 -3.54
CA ASN A 156 20.74 -5.94 -3.46
C ASN A 156 20.67 -5.32 -4.87
N MET A 157 19.65 -4.51 -5.09
CA MET A 157 19.54 -3.64 -6.25
C MET A 157 20.00 -2.25 -5.81
N GLU A 158 21.32 -1.99 -5.96
CA GLU A 158 21.96 -0.76 -5.44
C GLU A 158 21.35 0.51 -6.02
N GLU A 159 20.82 0.43 -7.24
CA GLU A 159 20.13 1.54 -7.92
C GLU A 159 18.84 1.94 -7.23
N LEU A 160 18.24 1.03 -6.46
CA LEU A 160 16.98 1.28 -5.76
C LEU A 160 17.20 1.70 -4.30
N GLY A 161 18.28 1.24 -3.67
CA GLY A 161 18.55 1.60 -2.30
C GLY A 161 19.63 0.76 -1.62
N THR A 162 19.90 1.09 -0.37
CA THR A 162 20.93 0.42 0.44
C THR A 162 20.53 -1.01 0.82
N ARG A 163 21.52 -1.89 0.97
CA ARG A 163 21.33 -3.30 1.39
C ARG A 163 20.55 -3.45 2.70
N PHE A 164 20.78 -2.57 3.65
CA PHE A 164 20.18 -2.58 4.99
C PHE A 164 19.50 -1.24 5.27
N PRO A 165 18.27 -1.02 4.74
CA PRO A 165 17.53 0.20 5.03
C PRO A 165 17.08 0.24 6.49
N ASP A 166 17.17 1.42 7.11
CA ASP A 166 16.62 1.66 8.43
C ASP A 166 15.08 1.66 8.38
N MET A 167 14.44 0.92 9.27
CA MET A 167 12.99 0.80 9.41
C MET A 167 12.43 1.52 10.66
N SER A 168 13.25 2.28 11.39
CA SER A 168 12.85 2.95 12.64
C SER A 168 11.68 3.92 12.47
N GLU A 169 11.52 4.48 11.28
CA GLU A 169 10.42 5.38 10.91
C GLU A 169 9.84 4.98 9.55
N ILE A 170 9.55 3.69 9.36
CA ILE A 170 9.01 3.19 8.08
C ILE A 170 7.71 3.92 7.69
N TYR A 171 6.87 4.28 8.65
CA TYR A 171 5.79 5.23 8.48
C TYR A 171 6.22 6.59 9.01
N ASP A 172 6.35 7.56 8.10
CA ASP A 172 6.89 8.90 8.37
C ASP A 172 6.10 9.63 9.45
N LYS A 173 6.75 9.98 10.55
CA LYS A 173 6.13 10.65 11.70
C LYS A 173 5.55 12.02 11.35
N LYS A 174 6.18 12.75 10.42
CA LYS A 174 5.66 14.05 9.97
C LYS A 174 4.33 13.87 9.24
N LEU A 175 4.26 12.87 8.34
CA LEU A 175 3.02 12.54 7.64
C LEU A 175 1.92 12.05 8.59
N GLN A 176 2.27 11.23 9.58
CA GLN A 176 1.33 10.82 10.63
C GLN A 176 0.74 12.03 11.36
N GLN A 177 1.55 13.04 11.73
CA GLN A 177 1.05 14.25 12.39
C GLN A 177 0.12 15.06 11.48
N ILE A 178 0.44 15.16 10.19
CA ILE A 178 -0.42 15.85 9.20
C ILE A 178 -1.79 15.15 9.12
N ILE A 179 -1.80 13.81 9.03
CA ILE A 179 -3.05 13.03 8.95
C ILE A 179 -3.86 13.19 10.24
N LYS A 180 -3.25 13.09 11.42
CA LYS A 180 -3.91 13.30 12.71
C LYS A 180 -4.55 14.68 12.81
N LYS A 181 -3.80 15.71 12.46
CA LYS A 181 -4.31 17.09 12.43
C LYS A 181 -5.46 17.23 11.43
N THR A 182 -5.31 16.60 10.25
CA THR A 182 -6.36 16.63 9.22
C THR A 182 -7.65 15.95 9.71
N ALA A 183 -7.53 14.82 10.38
CA ALA A 183 -8.68 14.12 10.98
C ALA A 183 -9.36 15.02 12.04
N ALA A 184 -8.59 15.57 12.97
CA ALA A 184 -9.10 16.39 14.06
C ALA A 184 -9.88 17.64 13.55
N VAL A 185 -9.30 18.41 12.60
CA VAL A 185 -9.96 19.62 12.07
C VAL A 185 -11.16 19.33 11.17
N ASN A 186 -11.39 18.06 10.83
CA ASN A 186 -12.53 17.64 10.02
C ASN A 186 -13.55 16.79 10.80
N ASP A 187 -13.38 16.66 12.12
CA ASP A 187 -14.22 15.86 13.02
C ASP A 187 -14.32 14.40 12.59
N ILE A 188 -13.20 13.82 12.12
CA ILE A 188 -13.13 12.42 11.71
C ILE A 188 -12.44 11.62 12.83
N PRO A 189 -13.15 10.69 13.48
CA PRO A 189 -12.53 9.75 14.42
C PRO A 189 -11.44 8.96 13.73
N LEU A 190 -10.25 8.89 14.35
CA LEU A 190 -9.08 8.23 13.80
C LEU A 190 -8.36 7.47 14.92
N GLU A 191 -8.42 6.15 14.84
CA GLU A 191 -7.64 5.25 15.68
C GLU A 191 -6.18 5.25 15.23
N GLN A 192 -5.31 4.66 16.02
CA GLN A 192 -3.89 4.54 15.73
C GLN A 192 -3.41 3.16 16.15
N GLY A 193 -2.53 2.53 15.36
CA GLY A 193 -2.09 1.19 15.72
C GLY A 193 -1.04 0.60 14.81
N VAL A 194 -0.62 -0.60 15.18
CA VAL A 194 0.33 -1.45 14.47
C VAL A 194 -0.43 -2.42 13.54
N TYR A 195 -0.05 -2.44 12.28
CA TYR A 195 -0.61 -3.34 11.30
C TYR A 195 0.28 -4.59 11.13
N ILE A 196 -0.31 -5.79 11.18
CA ILE A 196 0.41 -7.04 10.86
C ILE A 196 -0.03 -7.60 9.52
N GLN A 197 0.95 -7.97 8.68
CA GLN A 197 0.70 -8.66 7.42
C GLN A 197 0.89 -10.16 7.59
N LEU A 198 -0.15 -10.94 7.30
CA LEU A 198 -0.08 -12.40 7.14
C LEU A 198 -0.20 -12.78 5.66
N THR A 199 0.07 -14.04 5.35
CA THR A 199 0.04 -14.52 3.95
C THR A 199 -1.36 -14.51 3.34
N GLY A 200 -2.38 -14.93 4.08
CA GLY A 200 -3.67 -15.33 3.53
C GLY A 200 -3.57 -16.61 2.69
N PRO A 201 -4.58 -16.97 1.87
CA PRO A 201 -5.85 -16.26 1.63
C PRO A 201 -6.94 -16.53 2.68
N ASN A 202 -6.74 -17.48 3.58
CA ASN A 202 -7.69 -17.76 4.68
C ASN A 202 -7.64 -16.65 5.73
N PHE A 203 -8.78 -16.34 6.34
CA PHE A 203 -8.81 -15.59 7.57
C PHE A 203 -8.11 -16.34 8.71
N GLU A 204 -7.63 -15.60 9.69
CA GLU A 204 -6.92 -16.12 10.84
C GLU A 204 -7.83 -16.98 11.72
N SER A 205 -7.29 -18.02 12.30
CA SER A 205 -7.97 -18.72 13.40
C SER A 205 -7.98 -17.86 14.67
N PRO A 206 -8.90 -18.09 15.63
CA PRO A 206 -8.88 -17.36 16.90
C PRO A 206 -7.56 -17.46 17.68
N ALA A 207 -6.80 -18.54 17.50
CA ALA A 207 -5.48 -18.70 18.11
C ALA A 207 -4.44 -17.78 17.45
N GLU A 208 -4.45 -17.67 16.13
CA GLU A 208 -3.58 -16.77 15.38
C GLU A 208 -3.90 -15.30 15.68
N VAL A 209 -5.19 -14.95 15.84
CA VAL A 209 -5.59 -13.58 16.27
C VAL A 209 -5.03 -13.26 17.66
N ARG A 210 -5.08 -14.22 18.61
CA ARG A 210 -4.47 -14.04 19.94
C ARG A 210 -2.94 -13.88 19.84
N MET A 211 -2.29 -14.68 18.97
CA MET A 211 -0.85 -14.56 18.71
C MET A 211 -0.51 -13.17 18.18
N CYS A 212 -1.20 -12.68 17.16
CA CYS A 212 -0.98 -11.35 16.61
C CYS A 212 -1.14 -10.23 17.66
N ARG A 213 -2.13 -10.37 18.57
CA ARG A 213 -2.31 -9.42 19.68
C ARG A 213 -1.14 -9.45 20.65
N ILE A 214 -0.63 -10.64 21.01
CA ILE A 214 0.53 -10.79 21.90
C ILE A 214 1.78 -10.16 21.29
N LEU A 215 1.91 -10.23 19.96
CA LEU A 215 2.99 -9.57 19.22
C LEU A 215 2.84 -8.04 19.16
N GLY A 216 1.72 -7.48 19.61
CA GLY A 216 1.47 -6.05 19.65
C GLY A 216 0.74 -5.47 18.44
N ALA A 217 0.11 -6.31 17.61
CA ALA A 217 -0.67 -5.84 16.47
C ALA A 217 -2.09 -5.40 16.90
N ASP A 218 -2.56 -4.30 16.29
CA ASP A 218 -3.91 -3.74 16.46
C ASP A 218 -4.85 -4.12 15.31
N ALA A 219 -4.31 -4.36 14.13
CA ALA A 219 -5.07 -4.77 12.95
C ALA A 219 -4.28 -5.77 12.10
N VAL A 220 -4.98 -6.67 11.41
CA VAL A 220 -4.41 -7.73 10.57
C VAL A 220 -4.95 -7.68 9.15
N GLY A 221 -4.08 -7.97 8.19
CA GLY A 221 -4.47 -8.16 6.79
C GLY A 221 -3.40 -8.87 5.98
N MET A 222 -3.54 -8.86 4.67
CA MET A 222 -2.77 -9.72 3.75
C MET A 222 -1.99 -8.91 2.70
N SER A 223 -1.67 -7.62 3.00
CA SER A 223 -1.03 -6.69 2.07
C SER A 223 -0.26 -5.60 2.83
N THR A 224 0.21 -4.57 2.10
CA THR A 224 0.62 -3.28 2.69
C THR A 224 2.02 -3.27 3.29
N ALA A 225 2.35 -4.17 4.23
CA ALA A 225 3.64 -4.12 4.93
C ALA A 225 4.83 -4.40 4.00
N CYS A 226 4.71 -5.40 3.12
CA CYS A 226 5.75 -5.68 2.11
C CYS A 226 5.91 -4.51 1.11
N GLU A 227 4.81 -3.82 0.77
CA GLU A 227 4.82 -2.63 -0.08
C GLU A 227 5.57 -1.48 0.60
N ALA A 228 5.31 -1.25 1.89
CA ALA A 228 6.02 -0.25 2.67
C ALA A 228 7.53 -0.54 2.77
N VAL A 229 7.93 -1.82 2.96
CA VAL A 229 9.34 -2.23 2.95
C VAL A 229 10.01 -1.87 1.62
N ALA A 230 9.37 -2.19 0.48
CA ALA A 230 9.91 -1.88 -0.83
C ALA A 230 10.01 -0.37 -1.10
N ALA A 231 9.03 0.41 -0.65
CA ALA A 231 9.01 1.86 -0.78
C ALA A 231 10.07 2.53 0.10
N ASN A 232 10.24 2.05 1.36
CA ASN A 232 11.27 2.55 2.27
C ASN A 232 12.67 2.28 1.72
N HIS A 233 12.90 1.11 1.12
CA HIS A 233 14.15 0.81 0.42
C HIS A 233 14.48 1.85 -0.66
N MET A 234 13.47 2.38 -1.35
CA MET A 234 13.59 3.42 -2.38
C MET A 234 13.44 4.85 -1.82
N ARG A 235 13.49 5.01 -0.50
CA ARG A 235 13.43 6.30 0.20
C ARG A 235 12.18 7.12 -0.14
N MET A 236 11.02 6.46 -0.21
CA MET A 236 9.74 7.17 -0.26
C MET A 236 9.31 7.56 1.15
N HIS A 237 8.64 8.69 1.28
CA HIS A 237 7.88 9.01 2.49
C HIS A 237 6.61 8.18 2.52
N ILE A 238 6.33 7.48 3.61
CA ILE A 238 5.25 6.49 3.66
C ILE A 238 4.24 6.88 4.75
N CYS A 239 2.97 6.80 4.43
CA CYS A 239 1.89 6.85 5.39
C CYS A 239 0.78 5.86 4.99
N GLY A 240 -0.07 5.50 5.93
CA GLY A 240 -1.14 4.55 5.65
C GLY A 240 -2.36 4.72 6.54
N ILE A 241 -3.53 4.45 5.98
CA ILE A 241 -4.80 4.37 6.68
C ILE A 241 -5.41 3.01 6.42
N SER A 242 -5.72 2.30 7.49
CA SER A 242 -6.45 1.04 7.47
C SER A 242 -7.92 1.28 7.77
N CYS A 243 -8.81 0.70 6.96
CA CYS A 243 -10.23 0.59 7.29
C CYS A 243 -10.44 -0.71 8.08
N ILE A 244 -10.90 -0.62 9.33
CA ILE A 244 -11.26 -1.78 10.12
C ILE A 244 -12.59 -2.31 9.56
N ALA A 245 -12.50 -3.28 8.66
CA ALA A 245 -13.65 -3.80 7.93
C ALA A 245 -14.52 -4.73 8.77
N ASN A 246 -13.88 -5.48 9.66
CA ASN A 246 -14.51 -6.37 10.64
C ASN A 246 -13.62 -6.49 11.88
N MET A 247 -14.12 -7.14 12.90
CA MET A 247 -13.26 -7.59 14.01
C MET A 247 -12.74 -8.98 13.67
N ALA A 248 -11.44 -9.20 13.85
CA ALA A 248 -10.77 -10.45 13.50
C ALA A 248 -11.41 -11.68 14.18
N CYS A 249 -11.17 -12.87 13.63
CA CYS A 249 -11.81 -14.10 14.07
C CYS A 249 -11.71 -14.35 15.58
N GLY A 250 -12.84 -14.71 16.19
CA GLY A 250 -12.94 -15.02 17.62
C GLY A 250 -13.01 -13.82 18.56
N ILE A 251 -13.04 -12.59 18.03
CA ILE A 251 -13.32 -11.39 18.80
C ILE A 251 -14.83 -11.17 18.91
N THR A 252 -15.55 -11.38 17.80
CA THR A 252 -17.01 -11.42 17.77
C THR A 252 -17.49 -12.83 17.47
N PRO A 253 -18.75 -13.20 17.84
CA PRO A 253 -19.27 -14.54 17.62
C PRO A 253 -19.61 -14.85 16.14
N ASN A 254 -19.64 -13.84 15.27
CA ASN A 254 -20.06 -14.01 13.89
C ASN A 254 -18.91 -14.50 12.99
N PRO A 255 -19.18 -15.42 12.04
CA PRO A 255 -18.18 -15.79 11.02
C PRO A 255 -17.90 -14.61 10.09
N LEU A 256 -16.64 -14.50 9.65
CA LEU A 256 -16.23 -13.45 8.73
C LEU A 256 -16.57 -13.78 7.28
N THR A 257 -16.96 -12.77 6.52
CA THR A 257 -17.23 -12.88 5.10
C THR A 257 -16.64 -11.71 4.32
N HIS A 258 -16.28 -11.95 3.05
CA HIS A 258 -15.81 -10.88 2.18
C HIS A 258 -16.88 -9.79 1.95
N LYS A 259 -18.15 -10.15 2.04
CA LYS A 259 -19.28 -9.20 1.94
C LYS A 259 -19.27 -8.14 3.04
N GLU A 260 -18.93 -8.54 4.28
CA GLU A 260 -18.81 -7.58 5.40
C GLU A 260 -17.72 -6.54 5.16
N VAL A 261 -16.62 -6.95 4.49
CA VAL A 261 -15.54 -6.02 4.12
C VAL A 261 -16.07 -4.91 3.21
N GLN A 262 -16.87 -5.26 2.19
CA GLN A 262 -17.46 -4.27 1.28
C GLN A 262 -18.48 -3.38 2.01
N GLU A 263 -19.36 -3.96 2.79
CA GLU A 263 -20.38 -3.19 3.55
C GLU A 263 -19.75 -2.23 4.56
N ALA A 264 -18.64 -2.61 5.19
CA ALA A 264 -17.93 -1.73 6.09
C ALA A 264 -17.25 -0.58 5.32
N ALA A 265 -16.60 -0.89 4.20
CA ALA A 265 -15.99 0.11 3.33
C ALA A 265 -17.01 1.14 2.84
N ASP A 266 -18.18 0.69 2.39
CA ASP A 266 -19.28 1.58 1.95
C ASP A 266 -19.75 2.53 3.06
N ARG A 267 -19.89 2.03 4.29
CA ARG A 267 -20.28 2.86 5.46
C ARG A 267 -19.24 3.94 5.78
N VAL A 268 -17.97 3.67 5.63
CA VAL A 268 -16.90 4.63 5.96
C VAL A 268 -16.50 5.51 4.79
N ALA A 269 -16.89 5.16 3.57
CA ALA A 269 -16.46 5.84 2.34
C ALA A 269 -16.50 7.37 2.42
N PRO A 270 -17.55 8.04 2.94
CA PRO A 270 -17.56 9.51 3.01
C PRO A 270 -16.45 10.07 3.91
N ARG A 271 -16.20 9.46 5.08
CA ARG A 271 -15.16 9.88 6.03
C ARG A 271 -13.76 9.57 5.47
N PHE A 272 -13.61 8.37 4.90
CA PHE A 272 -12.38 7.93 4.25
C PHE A 272 -12.00 8.86 3.11
N LYS A 273 -12.89 9.12 2.17
CA LYS A 273 -12.66 10.01 1.03
C LYS A 273 -12.25 11.42 1.49
N LYS A 274 -12.95 11.98 2.46
CA LYS A 274 -12.64 13.29 3.02
C LYS A 274 -11.25 13.30 3.66
N LEU A 275 -10.91 12.28 4.47
CA LEU A 275 -9.63 12.18 5.16
C LEU A 275 -8.47 12.05 4.17
N VAL A 276 -8.56 11.10 3.23
CA VAL A 276 -7.51 10.84 2.24
C VAL A 276 -7.28 12.08 1.36
N THR A 277 -8.33 12.65 0.80
CA THR A 277 -8.23 13.87 -0.04
C THR A 277 -7.56 15.03 0.68
N LYS A 278 -8.02 15.34 1.90
CA LYS A 278 -7.45 16.45 2.67
C LYS A 278 -6.03 16.16 3.12
N SER A 279 -5.72 14.91 3.46
CA SER A 279 -4.36 14.49 3.84
C SER A 279 -3.40 14.61 2.67
N ILE A 280 -3.75 14.13 1.46
CA ILE A 280 -2.93 14.26 0.26
C ILE A 280 -2.61 15.73 -0.01
N ILE A 281 -3.62 16.61 0.02
CA ILE A 281 -3.43 18.05 -0.23
C ILE A 281 -2.50 18.70 0.83
N ASN A 282 -2.63 18.30 2.09
CA ASN A 282 -1.79 18.86 3.16
C ASN A 282 -0.37 18.29 3.14
N ILE A 283 -0.19 17.00 2.84
CA ILE A 283 1.11 16.34 2.70
C ILE A 283 1.90 16.96 1.55
N ALA A 284 1.27 17.20 0.41
CA ALA A 284 1.94 17.75 -0.76
C ALA A 284 2.51 19.16 -0.55
N LYS A 285 2.00 19.93 0.42
CA LYS A 285 2.55 21.22 0.81
C LYS A 285 3.87 21.10 1.58
N GLU A 286 4.09 19.97 2.25
CA GLU A 286 5.22 19.74 3.14
C GLU A 286 6.35 18.93 2.47
N ILE A 287 6.05 18.27 1.35
CA ILE A 287 6.98 17.47 0.56
C ILE A 287 6.82 17.88 -0.92
N PRO A 288 7.51 18.94 -1.35
CA PRO A 288 7.41 19.44 -2.73
C PRO A 288 8.03 18.46 -3.74
N LEU A 289 7.65 18.61 -5.03
CA LEU A 289 8.17 17.80 -6.14
C LEU A 289 9.66 18.02 -6.39
N ASP A 290 10.16 19.22 -6.09
CA ASP A 290 11.50 19.70 -6.49
C ASP A 290 12.61 19.35 -5.47
N GLU A 291 12.27 18.59 -4.41
CA GLU A 291 13.25 18.06 -3.42
C GLU A 291 13.55 16.55 -3.70
#